data_e8fbd9ea02efc3a116c097a08c7833cc
#
_entry.id   e8fbd9ea02efc3a116c097a08c7833cc
#
_cell.length_a   1.000
_cell.length_b   1.000
_cell.length_c   1.000
_cell.angle_alpha   90.00
_cell.angle_beta   90.00
_cell.angle_gamma   90.00
#
_symmetry.space_group_name_H-M   'P 1'
#
loop_
_entity.id
_entity.type
_entity.pdbx_description
1 polymer ?
#
loop_
_entity_poly.entity_id
_entity_poly.type
_entity_poly.pdbx_seq_one_letter_code
_entity_poly.pdbx_strand_id
1 'polypeptide(L)'
;MNLRLARNKDSEQIIKLIRKCFKDYKNCFLDVENDSPELKYIYSYFRRQRGKFWVVEDKNKIIGCMGYLPSKKNEIEIHKLYIDQKFRRKGLAKLFVQKVENIAMRENKSKVILWTDTRFKEAHKMYLKMDYEKSKKTRRLFDISDTVEYNFVKNLR
;
A
#
# COMPACT_ATOMS: atom_id res chain seq x y z
N MET A 1 -17.04 -2.94 -10.34
CA MET A 1 -15.66 -2.70 -9.85
C MET A 1 -14.65 -3.12 -10.90
N ASN A 2 -13.65 -2.31 -11.15
CA ASN A 2 -12.60 -2.57 -12.13
C ASN A 2 -11.22 -2.35 -11.51
N LEU A 3 -10.35 -3.37 -11.55
CA LEU A 3 -8.95 -3.30 -11.14
C LEU A 3 -8.09 -2.96 -12.36
N ARG A 4 -7.38 -1.85 -12.32
CA ARG A 4 -6.54 -1.38 -13.43
C ARG A 4 -5.27 -0.71 -12.93
N LEU A 5 -4.29 -0.53 -13.81
CA LEU A 5 -3.15 0.33 -13.53
C LEU A 5 -3.61 1.77 -13.31
N ALA A 6 -2.98 2.43 -12.36
CA ALA A 6 -3.18 3.86 -12.14
C ALA A 6 -2.60 4.67 -13.30
N ARG A 7 -3.12 5.87 -13.48
CA ARG A 7 -2.61 6.91 -14.38
C ARG A 7 -2.30 8.16 -13.55
N ASN A 8 -1.43 9.02 -14.03
CA ASN A 8 -1.13 10.27 -13.28
C ASN A 8 -2.37 11.13 -13.02
N LYS A 9 -3.36 11.10 -13.91
CA LYS A 9 -4.64 11.80 -13.71
C LYS A 9 -5.49 11.23 -12.55
N ASP A 10 -5.17 10.06 -12.05
CA ASP A 10 -5.86 9.46 -10.90
C ASP A 10 -5.35 10.02 -9.56
N SER A 11 -4.24 10.74 -9.57
CA SER A 11 -3.55 11.22 -8.35
C SER A 11 -4.47 11.98 -7.42
N GLU A 12 -5.32 12.86 -7.93
CA GLU A 12 -6.26 13.61 -7.09
C GLU A 12 -7.24 12.70 -6.34
N GLN A 13 -7.81 11.71 -7.02
CA GLN A 13 -8.72 10.75 -6.40
C GLN A 13 -8.00 9.83 -5.41
N ILE A 14 -6.75 9.43 -5.71
CA ILE A 14 -5.93 8.62 -4.81
C ILE A 14 -5.61 9.41 -3.53
N ILE A 15 -5.23 10.68 -3.65
CA ILE A 15 -4.99 11.57 -2.51
C ILE A 15 -6.24 11.69 -1.64
N LYS A 16 -7.40 11.91 -2.26
CA LYS A 16 -8.70 11.97 -1.55
C LYS A 16 -9.00 10.67 -0.80
N LEU A 17 -8.76 9.52 -1.43
CA LEU A 17 -8.95 8.21 -0.82
C LEU A 17 -8.04 8.03 0.41
N ILE A 18 -6.75 8.28 0.28
CA ILE A 18 -5.80 8.12 1.38
C ILE A 18 -6.13 9.07 2.53
N ARG A 19 -6.42 10.34 2.21
CA ARG A 19 -6.81 11.34 3.22
C ARG A 19 -8.08 10.91 3.97
N LYS A 20 -9.06 10.34 3.27
CA LYS A 20 -10.26 9.78 3.87
C LYS A 20 -9.95 8.61 4.80
N CYS A 21 -9.06 7.70 4.39
CA CYS A 21 -8.63 6.58 5.24
C CYS A 21 -7.91 7.05 6.51
N PHE A 22 -7.09 8.09 6.41
CA PHE A 22 -6.36 8.64 7.55
C PHE A 22 -7.28 9.26 8.60
N LYS A 23 -8.46 9.75 8.21
CA LYS A 23 -9.44 10.32 9.15
C LYS A 23 -10.00 9.29 10.14
N ASP A 24 -9.89 8.00 9.85
CA ASP A 24 -10.31 6.94 10.76
C ASP A 24 -9.37 6.82 11.99
N TYR A 25 -8.24 7.52 11.98
CA TYR A 25 -7.19 7.40 12.98
C TYR A 25 -6.83 8.75 13.57
N LYS A 26 -6.67 8.78 14.91
CA LYS A 26 -6.25 9.98 15.64
C LYS A 26 -4.82 10.38 15.28
N ASN A 27 -4.59 11.66 15.05
CA ASN A 27 -3.28 12.22 14.74
C ASN A 27 -2.63 11.63 13.47
N CYS A 28 -3.44 11.18 12.53
CA CYS A 28 -2.99 10.66 11.25
C CYS A 28 -3.41 11.64 10.15
N PHE A 29 -2.41 12.31 9.54
CA PHE A 29 -2.61 13.36 8.54
C PHE A 29 -1.80 13.05 7.28
N LEU A 30 -2.33 13.44 6.13
CA LEU A 30 -1.62 13.34 4.86
C LEU A 30 -1.10 14.71 4.43
N ASP A 31 0.21 14.89 4.52
CA ASP A 31 0.93 16.03 3.95
C ASP A 31 1.57 15.61 2.63
N VAL A 32 0.87 15.91 1.53
CA VAL A 32 1.34 15.53 0.19
C VAL A 32 2.61 16.28 -0.18
N GLU A 33 2.72 17.56 0.16
CA GLU A 33 3.85 18.39 -0.24
C GLU A 33 5.17 17.95 0.40
N ASN A 34 5.14 17.62 1.69
CA ASN A 34 6.36 17.33 2.46
C ASN A 34 6.62 15.83 2.64
N ASP A 35 5.57 15.03 2.82
CA ASP A 35 5.72 13.62 3.20
C ASP A 35 5.48 12.64 2.05
N SER A 36 4.66 13.00 1.07
CA SER A 36 4.26 12.08 -0.02
C SER A 36 4.09 12.78 -1.35
N PRO A 37 5.12 13.54 -1.82
CA PRO A 37 5.01 14.31 -3.06
C PRO A 37 4.82 13.42 -4.30
N GLU A 38 5.23 12.16 -4.26
CA GLU A 38 5.06 11.17 -5.32
C GLU A 38 3.59 10.89 -5.67
N LEU A 39 2.67 11.18 -4.76
CA LEU A 39 1.23 11.03 -5.00
C LEU A 39 0.72 11.93 -6.12
N LYS A 40 1.42 13.01 -6.44
CA LYS A 40 1.04 13.92 -7.53
C LYS A 40 1.26 13.34 -8.93
N TYR A 41 2.14 12.34 -9.05
CA TYR A 41 2.49 11.68 -10.32
C TYR A 41 2.72 10.19 -10.13
N ILE A 42 1.75 9.54 -9.52
CA ILE A 42 1.86 8.19 -8.97
C ILE A 42 2.30 7.14 -10.00
N TYR A 43 1.75 7.18 -11.21
CA TYR A 43 2.11 6.24 -12.27
C TYR A 43 3.58 6.38 -12.67
N SER A 44 4.01 7.59 -12.97
CA SER A 44 5.38 7.89 -13.40
C SER A 44 6.40 7.55 -12.30
N TYR A 45 6.08 7.85 -11.05
CA TYR A 45 6.94 7.55 -9.91
C TYR A 45 7.21 6.04 -9.79
N PHE A 46 6.16 5.23 -9.74
CA PHE A 46 6.32 3.79 -9.59
C PHE A 46 6.98 3.14 -10.81
N ARG A 47 6.63 3.59 -12.01
CA ARG A 47 7.23 3.10 -13.25
C ARG A 47 8.74 3.34 -13.30
N ARG A 48 9.21 4.53 -12.94
CA ARG A 48 10.65 4.86 -12.91
C ARG A 48 11.43 3.96 -11.96
N GLN A 49 10.81 3.53 -10.90
CA GLN A 49 11.42 2.63 -9.92
C GLN A 49 11.14 1.15 -10.20
N ARG A 50 10.71 0.83 -11.42
CA ARG A 50 10.43 -0.55 -11.86
C ARG A 50 9.30 -1.24 -11.08
N GLY A 51 8.44 -0.47 -10.45
CA GLY A 51 7.24 -0.94 -9.78
C GLY A 51 5.98 -0.69 -10.59
N LYS A 52 4.85 -0.97 -9.96
CA LYS A 52 3.51 -0.70 -10.50
C LYS A 52 2.61 -0.16 -9.41
N PHE A 53 1.61 0.58 -9.81
CA PHE A 53 0.57 1.06 -8.93
C PHE A 53 -0.80 0.80 -9.57
N TRP A 54 -1.70 0.21 -8.79
CA TRP A 54 -3.06 -0.13 -9.25
C TRP A 54 -4.12 0.61 -8.44
N VAL A 55 -5.26 0.75 -9.05
CA VAL A 55 -6.48 1.24 -8.43
C VAL A 55 -7.62 0.27 -8.67
N VAL A 56 -8.56 0.25 -7.75
CA VAL A 56 -9.89 -0.31 -7.96
C VAL A 56 -10.85 0.85 -8.12
N GLU A 57 -11.57 0.82 -9.23
CA GLU A 57 -12.56 1.83 -9.59
C GLU A 57 -13.97 1.24 -9.53
N ASP A 58 -14.88 1.96 -8.92
CA ASP A 58 -16.30 1.65 -8.89
C ASP A 58 -17.11 2.90 -9.24
N LYS A 59 -17.96 2.82 -10.28
CA LYS A 59 -18.77 3.95 -10.75
C LYS A 59 -17.97 5.25 -10.90
N ASN A 60 -16.82 5.17 -11.59
CA ASN A 60 -15.89 6.29 -11.84
C ASN A 60 -15.23 6.88 -10.57
N LYS A 61 -15.26 6.18 -9.45
CA LYS A 61 -14.57 6.56 -8.22
C LYS A 61 -13.51 5.54 -7.86
N ILE A 62 -12.34 6.01 -7.48
CA ILE A 62 -11.29 5.16 -6.96
C ILE A 62 -11.61 4.83 -5.50
N ILE A 63 -11.81 3.55 -5.22
CA ILE A 63 -12.21 3.02 -3.92
C ILE A 63 -11.11 2.20 -3.24
N GLY A 64 -10.03 1.94 -3.95
CA GLY A 64 -8.86 1.25 -3.42
C GLY A 64 -7.63 1.53 -4.27
N CYS A 65 -6.48 1.43 -3.65
CA CYS A 65 -5.19 1.58 -4.32
C CYS A 65 -4.11 0.75 -3.64
N MET A 66 -3.09 0.40 -4.39
CA MET A 66 -1.88 -0.24 -3.89
C MET A 66 -0.79 -0.21 -4.95
N GLY A 67 0.46 -0.04 -4.51
CA GLY A 67 1.62 -0.21 -5.36
C GLY A 67 2.62 -1.20 -4.80
N TYR A 68 3.60 -1.54 -5.60
CA TYR A 68 4.81 -2.22 -5.15
C TYR A 68 6.04 -1.64 -5.79
N LEU A 69 7.15 -1.74 -5.09
CA LEU A 69 8.49 -1.43 -5.60
C LEU A 69 9.41 -2.62 -5.35
N PRO A 70 10.36 -2.88 -6.25
CA PRO A 70 11.51 -3.71 -5.91
C PRO A 70 12.23 -3.09 -4.71
N SER A 71 12.63 -3.94 -3.77
CA SER A 71 13.42 -3.53 -2.62
C SER A 71 14.83 -4.08 -2.77
N LYS A 72 15.28 -4.95 -1.86
CA LYS A 72 16.54 -5.65 -2.03
C LYS A 72 16.48 -6.69 -3.16
N LYS A 73 17.61 -7.27 -3.54
CA LYS A 73 17.76 -8.19 -4.68
C LYS A 73 16.62 -9.22 -4.81
N ASN A 74 16.17 -9.80 -3.71
CA ASN A 74 15.17 -10.87 -3.70
C ASN A 74 13.86 -10.48 -3.03
N GLU A 75 13.58 -9.19 -2.89
CA GLU A 75 12.43 -8.68 -2.17
C GLU A 75 11.58 -7.75 -3.04
N ILE A 76 10.27 -7.80 -2.83
CA ILE A 76 9.30 -6.81 -3.29
C ILE A 76 8.65 -6.17 -2.06
N GLU A 77 8.46 -4.86 -2.09
CA GLU A 77 7.81 -4.11 -1.03
C GLU A 77 6.44 -3.58 -1.49
N ILE A 78 5.40 -3.88 -0.70
CA ILE A 78 4.06 -3.33 -0.89
C ILE A 78 4.02 -1.90 -0.34
N HIS A 79 3.42 -1.00 -1.09
CA HIS A 79 3.25 0.40 -0.75
C HIS A 79 1.79 0.85 -0.88
N LYS A 80 1.36 1.73 0.01
CA LYS A 80 0.12 2.51 -0.12
C LYS A 80 -1.14 1.67 -0.39
N LEU A 81 -1.30 0.59 0.36
CA LEU A 81 -2.52 -0.21 0.33
C LEU A 81 -3.60 0.47 1.16
N TYR A 82 -4.58 1.06 0.48
CA TYR A 82 -5.72 1.72 1.10
C TYR A 82 -7.02 1.31 0.42
N ILE A 83 -8.04 1.04 1.21
CA ILE A 83 -9.39 0.69 0.74
C ILE A 83 -10.38 1.61 1.46
N ASP A 84 -11.29 2.22 0.70
CA ASP A 84 -12.39 3.00 1.25
C ASP A 84 -13.19 2.14 2.24
N GLN A 85 -13.49 2.69 3.41
CA GLN A 85 -14.16 2.00 4.51
C GLN A 85 -15.43 1.25 4.07
N LYS A 86 -16.22 1.87 3.20
CA LYS A 86 -17.46 1.27 2.67
C LYS A 86 -17.24 0.02 1.83
N PHE A 87 -16.03 -0.20 1.35
CA PHE A 87 -15.66 -1.31 0.47
C PHE A 87 -14.72 -2.32 1.14
N ARG A 88 -14.42 -2.13 2.42
CA ARG A 88 -13.61 -3.07 3.21
C ARG A 88 -14.38 -4.38 3.47
N ARG A 89 -13.64 -5.43 3.86
CA ARG A 89 -14.18 -6.78 4.13
C ARG A 89 -14.85 -7.46 2.94
N LYS A 90 -14.56 -6.99 1.74
CA LYS A 90 -15.02 -7.57 0.46
C LYS A 90 -13.88 -8.27 -0.31
N GLY A 91 -12.75 -8.52 0.35
CA GLY A 91 -11.60 -9.22 -0.22
C GLY A 91 -10.68 -8.36 -1.10
N LEU A 92 -10.91 -7.06 -1.26
CA LEU A 92 -10.12 -6.21 -2.15
C LEU A 92 -8.64 -6.11 -1.73
N ALA A 93 -8.38 -5.92 -0.44
CA ALA A 93 -7.02 -5.85 0.06
C ALA A 93 -6.28 -7.19 -0.16
N LYS A 94 -6.94 -8.30 0.10
CA LYS A 94 -6.40 -9.64 -0.18
C LYS A 94 -6.09 -9.82 -1.66
N LEU A 95 -6.97 -9.39 -2.54
CA LEU A 95 -6.78 -9.44 -3.99
C LEU A 95 -5.52 -8.67 -4.42
N PHE A 96 -5.33 -7.46 -3.89
CA PHE A 96 -4.14 -6.66 -4.15
C PHE A 96 -2.86 -7.37 -3.68
N VAL A 97 -2.84 -7.84 -2.43
CA VAL A 97 -1.66 -8.50 -1.85
C VAL A 97 -1.31 -9.75 -2.64
N GLN A 98 -2.28 -10.61 -2.97
CA GLN A 98 -2.06 -11.80 -3.80
C GLN A 98 -1.52 -11.46 -5.19
N LYS A 99 -1.95 -10.34 -5.77
CA LYS A 99 -1.41 -9.87 -7.05
C LYS A 99 0.09 -9.59 -6.96
N VAL A 100 0.55 -8.96 -5.90
CA VAL A 100 1.98 -8.71 -5.67
C VAL A 100 2.74 -10.02 -5.40
N GLU A 101 2.18 -10.92 -4.60
CA GLU A 101 2.78 -12.22 -4.34
C GLU A 101 2.98 -13.03 -5.63
N ASN A 102 1.98 -13.02 -6.51
CA ASN A 102 2.08 -13.68 -7.82
C ASN A 102 3.15 -13.06 -8.72
N ILE A 103 3.33 -11.74 -8.68
CA ILE A 103 4.40 -11.05 -9.39
C ILE A 103 5.76 -11.45 -8.79
N ALA A 104 5.87 -11.42 -7.47
CA ALA A 104 7.10 -11.81 -6.78
C ALA A 104 7.54 -13.24 -7.15
N MET A 105 6.60 -14.18 -7.17
CA MET A 105 6.89 -15.56 -7.57
C MET A 105 7.34 -15.67 -9.03
N ARG A 106 6.68 -14.96 -9.94
CA ARG A 106 7.06 -14.94 -11.37
C ARG A 106 8.44 -14.32 -11.61
N GLU A 107 8.82 -13.36 -10.78
CA GLU A 107 10.12 -12.69 -10.84
C GLU A 107 11.20 -13.39 -9.98
N ASN A 108 10.92 -14.60 -9.49
CA ASN A 108 11.81 -15.38 -8.64
C ASN A 108 12.28 -14.63 -7.38
N LYS A 109 11.40 -13.79 -6.82
CA LYS A 109 11.63 -13.15 -5.53
C LYS A 109 11.31 -14.12 -4.39
N SER A 110 12.08 -14.06 -3.32
CA SER A 110 11.88 -14.95 -2.17
C SER A 110 11.00 -14.35 -1.08
N LYS A 111 10.80 -13.03 -1.10
CA LYS A 111 10.07 -12.34 -0.04
C LYS A 111 9.19 -11.22 -0.57
N VAL A 112 8.05 -11.05 0.10
CA VAL A 112 7.25 -9.83 0.05
C VAL A 112 7.32 -9.18 1.42
N ILE A 113 7.64 -7.89 1.46
CA ILE A 113 7.73 -7.11 2.69
C ILE A 113 6.79 -5.92 2.63
N LEU A 114 6.47 -5.37 3.78
CA LEU A 114 5.75 -4.10 3.89
C LEU A 114 6.06 -3.44 5.23
N TRP A 115 5.83 -2.13 5.25
CA TRP A 115 5.82 -1.34 6.47
C TRP A 115 4.41 -0.77 6.66
N THR A 116 3.91 -0.79 7.87
CA THR A 116 2.54 -0.38 8.18
C THR A 116 2.51 0.42 9.48
N ASP A 117 1.76 1.52 9.46
CA ASP A 117 1.54 2.37 10.63
C ASP A 117 1.03 1.53 11.81
N THR A 118 1.60 1.75 12.98
CA THR A 118 1.22 1.02 14.21
C THR A 118 -0.24 1.21 14.60
N ARG A 119 -0.90 2.24 14.09
CA ARG A 119 -2.33 2.53 14.30
C ARG A 119 -3.26 1.66 13.46
N PHE A 120 -2.77 1.08 12.36
CA PHE A 120 -3.58 0.34 11.38
C PHE A 120 -3.82 -1.11 11.80
N LYS A 121 -4.44 -1.32 12.95
CA LYS A 121 -4.61 -2.63 13.60
C LYS A 121 -5.37 -3.66 12.74
N GLU A 122 -6.38 -3.23 11.99
CA GLU A 122 -7.14 -4.12 11.09
C GLU A 122 -6.27 -4.63 9.93
N ALA A 123 -5.39 -3.77 9.40
CA ALA A 123 -4.43 -4.19 8.38
C ALA A 123 -3.45 -5.24 8.95
N HIS A 124 -2.96 -5.05 10.17
CA HIS A 124 -2.07 -6.03 10.82
C HIS A 124 -2.73 -7.41 10.95
N LYS A 125 -3.98 -7.46 11.38
CA LYS A 125 -4.74 -8.71 11.48
C LYS A 125 -4.89 -9.39 10.11
N MET A 126 -5.14 -8.61 9.07
CA MET A 126 -5.23 -9.13 7.71
C MET A 126 -3.91 -9.74 7.25
N TYR A 127 -2.79 -9.04 7.45
CA TYR A 127 -1.47 -9.57 7.06
C TYR A 127 -1.13 -10.86 7.79
N LEU A 128 -1.40 -10.94 9.09
CA LEU A 128 -1.21 -12.19 9.86
C LEU A 128 -2.04 -13.34 9.29
N LYS A 129 -3.29 -13.09 8.90
CA LYS A 129 -4.16 -14.11 8.27
C LYS A 129 -3.70 -14.52 6.86
N MET A 130 -2.84 -13.72 6.25
CA MET A 130 -2.24 -14.02 4.94
C MET A 130 -0.82 -14.59 5.07
N ASP A 131 -0.46 -15.08 6.25
CA ASP A 131 0.82 -15.71 6.56
C ASP A 131 2.02 -14.76 6.52
N TYR A 132 1.79 -13.46 6.71
CA TYR A 132 2.86 -12.51 7.00
C TYR A 132 3.24 -12.62 8.47
N GLU A 133 4.52 -12.50 8.74
CA GLU A 133 5.06 -12.43 10.09
C GLU A 133 5.48 -11.00 10.42
N LYS A 134 5.10 -10.52 11.59
CA LYS A 134 5.58 -9.26 12.12
C LYS A 134 7.01 -9.43 12.58
N SER A 135 7.96 -8.75 11.95
CA SER A 135 9.36 -8.79 12.37
C SER A 135 9.58 -7.95 13.64
N LYS A 136 10.78 -8.05 14.21
CA LYS A 136 11.17 -7.22 15.37
C LYS A 136 11.53 -5.78 14.98
N LYS A 137 11.56 -5.46 13.67
CA LYS A 137 11.95 -4.14 13.16
C LYS A 137 10.80 -3.16 13.28
N THR A 138 11.11 -1.96 13.71
CA THR A 138 10.25 -0.79 13.65
C THR A 138 11.02 0.35 13.00
N ARG A 139 10.29 1.32 12.47
CA ARG A 139 10.90 2.58 12.02
C ARG A 139 10.01 3.75 12.34
N ARG A 140 10.63 4.88 12.63
CA ARG A 140 9.94 6.15 12.83
C ARG A 140 10.10 7.00 11.58
N LEU A 141 8.99 7.48 11.05
CA LEU A 141 8.98 8.48 9.99
C LEU A 141 8.88 9.85 10.66
N PHE A 142 9.75 10.77 10.29
CA PHE A 142 9.69 12.14 10.81
C PHE A 142 8.71 12.96 9.96
N ASP A 143 7.46 12.50 9.91
CA ASP A 143 6.36 13.09 9.17
C ASP A 143 5.43 13.90 10.11
N ILE A 144 4.44 14.58 9.53
CA ILE A 144 3.47 15.37 10.30
C ILE A 144 2.68 14.54 11.31
N SER A 145 2.53 13.25 11.07
CA SER A 145 1.78 12.32 11.93
C SER A 145 2.64 11.63 12.99
N ASP A 146 3.93 11.91 13.02
CA ASP A 146 4.90 11.21 13.88
C ASP A 146 4.73 9.68 13.79
N THR A 147 4.68 9.18 12.56
CA THR A 147 4.37 7.79 12.27
C THR A 147 5.46 6.86 12.74
N VAL A 148 5.07 5.81 13.44
CA VAL A 148 5.90 4.63 13.70
C VAL A 148 5.32 3.46 12.95
N GLU A 149 6.16 2.69 12.27
CA GLU A 149 5.74 1.56 11.46
C GLU A 149 6.29 0.24 11.98
N TYR A 150 5.46 -0.80 11.85
CA TYR A 150 5.88 -2.20 11.95
C TYR A 150 6.27 -2.74 10.59
N ASN A 151 7.19 -3.69 10.58
CA ASN A 151 7.59 -4.43 9.40
C ASN A 151 6.93 -5.80 9.38
N PHE A 152 6.27 -6.16 8.29
CA PHE A 152 5.72 -7.48 8.04
C PHE A 152 6.42 -8.11 6.85
N VAL A 153 6.69 -9.41 6.96
CA VAL A 153 7.45 -10.18 5.97
C VAL A 153 6.74 -11.50 5.69
N LYS A 154 6.66 -11.86 4.42
CA LYS A 154 6.24 -13.19 3.99
C LYS A 154 7.34 -13.82 3.13
N ASN A 155 7.84 -14.96 3.57
CA ASN A 155 8.70 -15.78 2.75
C ASN A 155 7.83 -16.58 1.78
N LEU A 156 8.18 -16.55 0.50
CA LEU A 156 7.41 -17.24 -0.54
C LEU A 156 7.84 -18.70 -0.71
N ARG A 157 8.97 -19.03 -0.12
CA ARG A 157 9.50 -20.40 -0.06
C ARG A 157 10.51 -20.56 1.04
#